data_eae1a7ac6f782e127080c56bafd87744
#
_entry.id   eae1a7ac6f782e127080c56bafd87744
#
_cell.length_a   1.000
_cell.length_b   1.000
_cell.length_c   1.000
_cell.angle_alpha   90.00
_cell.angle_beta   90.00
_cell.angle_gamma   90.00
#
_symmetry.space_group_name_H-M   'P 1'
#
loop_
_entity.id
_entity.type
_entity.pdbx_description
1 polymer ?
#
loop_
_entity_poly.entity_id
_entity_poly.type
_entity_poly.pdbx_seq_one_letter_code
_entity_poly.pdbx_strand_id
1 'polypeptide(L)'
;MSTLVRNIGELITNSGRGSYRKSGCAFTHSDGVITWVGSESEAPSDCDQILDARGCAVLPGFVDSHSHLIFAGERSAEFAARMSGESYAAGGIRSTVAATRAATDSQLRANCASLVDEFHAGGITSFEIKSGYGLDVASEVRSLRIAREFTAETTFLGAHVVPNEFTHDPDAYVDLVCGQMLSESLPYARWIDVFCDKGAFTSDQARRILRAGSDAGLLVKLHANQIESVGGIEVACELGAVSVDHLTYTSDSELAALADAGIVATLLPGVEFSTRSPFPDARRFLDAGVDIALSTDCNPGSSFTTSMQFMIALAVREMHMSVDQAVRAATAGGAQALARSDIGVLAPTMRADFIVLNAPSIDFLAYRPGVPQIAHTYLAGKALTL
;
A
#
# COMPACT_ATOMS: atom_id res chain seq x y z
N MET A 1 -23.24 -13.39 -14.87
CA MET A 1 -24.41 -12.63 -14.42
C MET A 1 -24.07 -11.16 -14.48
N SER A 2 -24.82 -10.39 -15.26
CA SER A 2 -24.59 -8.95 -15.48
C SER A 2 -25.28 -8.10 -14.41
N THR A 3 -24.62 -7.05 -13.95
CA THR A 3 -25.17 -6.11 -12.96
C THR A 3 -25.02 -4.68 -13.49
N LEU A 4 -26.09 -3.91 -13.45
CA LEU A 4 -26.08 -2.46 -13.67
C LEU A 4 -25.98 -1.74 -12.33
N VAL A 5 -24.95 -0.90 -12.16
CA VAL A 5 -24.79 0.02 -11.01
C VAL A 5 -25.27 1.40 -11.47
N ARG A 6 -26.29 1.94 -10.81
CA ARG A 6 -26.97 3.18 -11.20
C ARG A 6 -27.37 4.06 -10.02
N ASN A 7 -27.99 5.21 -10.31
CA ASN A 7 -28.39 6.21 -9.32
C ASN A 7 -27.19 6.63 -8.47
N ILE A 8 -26.05 6.87 -9.17
CA ILE A 8 -24.77 7.25 -8.58
C ILE A 8 -24.73 8.76 -8.42
N GLY A 9 -24.49 9.25 -7.20
CA GLY A 9 -24.34 10.68 -6.93
C GLY A 9 -23.10 11.26 -7.62
N GLU A 10 -21.98 10.61 -7.43
CA GLU A 10 -20.70 10.94 -8.05
C GLU A 10 -19.93 9.65 -8.41
N LEU A 11 -19.58 9.48 -9.67
CA LEU A 11 -18.78 8.36 -10.14
C LEU A 11 -17.34 8.80 -10.37
N ILE A 12 -16.37 8.14 -9.70
CA ILE A 12 -14.93 8.33 -9.92
C ILE A 12 -14.45 7.19 -10.81
N THR A 13 -13.95 7.51 -12.00
CA THR A 13 -13.46 6.47 -12.92
C THR A 13 -11.96 6.29 -12.93
N ASN A 14 -11.19 7.34 -12.62
CA ASN A 14 -9.73 7.42 -12.84
C ASN A 14 -9.32 7.18 -14.31
N SER A 15 -10.24 7.08 -15.24
CA SER A 15 -9.97 6.82 -16.65
C SER A 15 -9.78 8.12 -17.44
N GLY A 16 -8.73 8.18 -18.29
CA GLY A 16 -8.48 9.30 -19.19
C GLY A 16 -7.76 10.50 -18.52
N ARG A 17 -7.57 11.57 -19.34
CA ARG A 17 -7.03 12.86 -18.90
C ARG A 17 -8.20 13.81 -18.67
N GLY A 18 -8.32 14.42 -17.48
CA GLY A 18 -9.37 15.40 -17.16
C GLY A 18 -10.05 15.14 -15.83
N SER A 19 -11.25 15.67 -15.62
CA SER A 19 -12.01 15.44 -14.38
C SER A 19 -12.41 13.97 -14.29
N TYR A 20 -12.00 13.34 -13.21
CA TYR A 20 -12.35 11.95 -12.90
C TYR A 20 -13.73 11.82 -12.25
N ARG A 21 -14.33 12.95 -11.82
CA ARG A 21 -15.66 13.03 -11.21
C ARG A 21 -16.73 13.18 -12.28
N LYS A 22 -17.70 12.29 -12.28
CA LYS A 22 -18.82 12.26 -13.24
C LYS A 22 -20.14 12.14 -12.49
N SER A 23 -21.14 12.91 -12.90
CA SER A 23 -22.52 12.81 -12.42
C SER A 23 -23.45 12.28 -13.50
N GLY A 24 -24.60 11.69 -13.10
CA GLY A 24 -25.57 11.13 -14.05
C GLY A 24 -25.00 9.96 -14.88
N CYS A 25 -24.03 9.24 -14.31
CA CYS A 25 -23.36 8.11 -14.94
C CYS A 25 -23.75 6.80 -14.26
N ALA A 26 -23.58 5.72 -14.99
CA ALA A 26 -23.75 4.35 -14.54
C ALA A 26 -22.66 3.48 -15.15
N PHE A 27 -22.52 2.25 -14.65
CA PHE A 27 -21.67 1.25 -15.28
C PHE A 27 -22.27 -0.15 -15.12
N THR A 28 -21.83 -1.07 -15.99
CA THR A 28 -22.16 -2.48 -15.87
C THR A 28 -20.94 -3.32 -15.65
N HIS A 29 -21.11 -4.44 -14.95
CA HIS A 29 -20.09 -5.48 -14.84
C HIS A 29 -20.70 -6.86 -15.02
N SER A 30 -19.90 -7.80 -15.49
CA SER A 30 -20.24 -9.23 -15.58
C SER A 30 -18.99 -10.06 -15.32
N ASP A 31 -19.17 -11.18 -14.63
CA ASP A 31 -18.10 -12.15 -14.35
C ASP A 31 -16.81 -11.51 -13.75
N GLY A 32 -17.03 -10.51 -12.91
CA GLY A 32 -15.95 -9.82 -12.20
C GLY A 32 -15.25 -8.71 -12.99
N VAL A 33 -15.73 -8.37 -14.18
CA VAL A 33 -15.10 -7.39 -15.08
C VAL A 33 -16.10 -6.29 -15.44
N ILE A 34 -15.65 -5.03 -15.47
CA ILE A 34 -16.43 -3.89 -15.96
C ILE A 34 -16.66 -4.08 -17.48
N THR A 35 -17.89 -3.98 -17.92
CA THR A 35 -18.27 -4.18 -19.33
C THR A 35 -18.66 -2.89 -20.05
N TRP A 36 -19.17 -1.90 -19.31
CA TRP A 36 -19.56 -0.60 -19.87
C TRP A 36 -19.52 0.49 -18.79
N VAL A 37 -19.24 1.73 -19.18
CA VAL A 37 -19.31 2.94 -18.34
C VAL A 37 -19.79 4.08 -19.22
N GLY A 38 -20.87 4.78 -18.80
CA GLY A 38 -21.44 5.87 -19.62
C GLY A 38 -22.52 6.67 -18.89
N SER A 39 -23.28 7.45 -19.66
CA SER A 39 -24.46 8.18 -19.13
C SER A 39 -25.53 7.19 -18.68
N GLU A 40 -26.13 7.42 -17.50
CA GLU A 40 -27.19 6.53 -16.99
C GLU A 40 -28.38 6.42 -17.97
N SER A 41 -28.67 7.47 -18.74
CA SER A 41 -29.72 7.46 -19.76
C SER A 41 -29.43 6.51 -20.94
N GLU A 42 -28.17 6.11 -21.13
CA GLU A 42 -27.72 5.20 -22.19
C GLU A 42 -27.38 3.81 -21.64
N ALA A 43 -27.69 3.56 -20.36
CA ALA A 43 -27.36 2.30 -19.71
C ALA A 43 -28.07 1.10 -20.38
N PRO A 44 -27.37 -0.04 -20.54
CA PRO A 44 -28.00 -1.27 -21.01
C PRO A 44 -29.19 -1.66 -20.13
N SER A 45 -30.32 -2.02 -20.79
CA SER A 45 -31.60 -2.36 -20.12
C SER A 45 -31.75 -3.84 -19.79
N ASP A 46 -30.87 -4.69 -20.31
CA ASP A 46 -30.97 -6.16 -20.30
C ASP A 46 -30.05 -6.82 -19.26
N CYS A 47 -29.68 -6.07 -18.20
CA CYS A 47 -28.89 -6.60 -17.10
C CYS A 47 -29.72 -7.51 -16.19
N ASP A 48 -29.08 -8.61 -15.69
CA ASP A 48 -29.71 -9.58 -14.79
C ASP A 48 -30.05 -8.98 -13.42
N GLN A 49 -29.24 -8.01 -12.96
CA GLN A 49 -29.36 -7.37 -11.65
C GLN A 49 -29.16 -5.86 -11.73
N ILE A 50 -29.75 -5.16 -10.78
CA ILE A 50 -29.57 -3.71 -10.60
C ILE A 50 -29.06 -3.46 -9.18
N LEU A 51 -27.94 -2.75 -9.07
CA LEU A 51 -27.44 -2.15 -7.84
C LEU A 51 -27.76 -0.66 -7.84
N ASP A 52 -28.64 -0.24 -6.94
CA ASP A 52 -28.99 1.15 -6.74
C ASP A 52 -28.06 1.80 -5.71
N ALA A 53 -27.19 2.73 -6.16
CA ALA A 53 -26.27 3.46 -5.28
C ALA A 53 -26.95 4.55 -4.44
N ARG A 54 -28.26 4.78 -4.61
CA ARG A 54 -29.10 5.71 -3.81
C ARG A 54 -28.55 7.12 -3.72
N GLY A 55 -27.94 7.63 -4.79
CA GLY A 55 -27.31 8.93 -4.83
C GLY A 55 -25.96 9.02 -4.09
N CYS A 56 -25.42 7.91 -3.66
CA CYS A 56 -24.08 7.86 -3.04
C CYS A 56 -22.96 7.87 -4.08
N ALA A 57 -21.77 8.30 -3.66
CA ALA A 57 -20.58 8.26 -4.50
C ALA A 57 -20.08 6.82 -4.67
N VAL A 58 -19.59 6.52 -5.88
CA VAL A 58 -18.97 5.25 -6.23
C VAL A 58 -17.58 5.51 -6.83
N LEU A 59 -16.58 4.76 -6.39
CA LEU A 59 -15.21 4.89 -6.83
C LEU A 59 -14.52 3.51 -6.89
N PRO A 60 -13.35 3.39 -7.56
CA PRO A 60 -12.58 2.16 -7.54
C PRO A 60 -12.26 1.76 -6.10
N GLY A 61 -12.17 0.46 -5.83
CA GLY A 61 -11.64 -0.04 -4.57
C GLY A 61 -10.25 0.53 -4.29
N PHE A 62 -9.97 0.83 -3.04
CA PHE A 62 -8.64 1.30 -2.63
C PHE A 62 -7.60 0.20 -2.86
N VAL A 63 -6.38 0.63 -3.17
CA VAL A 63 -5.23 -0.24 -3.40
C VAL A 63 -4.13 0.15 -2.42
N ASP A 64 -3.84 -0.74 -1.48
CA ASP A 64 -2.78 -0.56 -0.49
C ASP A 64 -1.49 -1.24 -0.95
N SER A 65 -0.56 -0.45 -1.47
CA SER A 65 0.69 -0.95 -2.05
C SER A 65 1.83 -1.12 -1.06
N HIS A 66 1.56 -0.94 0.26
CA HIS A 66 2.58 -1.05 1.31
C HIS A 66 1.96 -1.42 2.65
N SER A 67 2.08 -2.67 3.07
CA SER A 67 1.65 -3.12 4.39
C SER A 67 2.43 -4.32 4.92
N HIS A 68 2.45 -4.50 6.26
CA HIS A 68 3.19 -5.53 6.97
C HIS A 68 2.26 -6.35 7.88
N LEU A 69 1.31 -7.08 7.29
CA LEU A 69 0.24 -7.75 8.07
C LEU A 69 0.66 -9.04 8.79
N ILE A 70 1.86 -9.58 8.49
CA ILE A 70 2.35 -10.81 9.13
C ILE A 70 3.25 -10.47 10.30
N PHE A 71 2.67 -10.31 11.47
CA PHE A 71 3.39 -10.08 12.73
C PHE A 71 2.60 -10.62 13.93
N ALA A 72 3.27 -10.68 15.09
CA ALA A 72 2.65 -10.88 16.40
C ALA A 72 3.18 -9.85 17.41
N GLY A 73 2.45 -9.70 18.50
CA GLY A 73 2.73 -8.69 19.52
C GLY A 73 2.10 -7.35 19.18
N GLU A 74 2.23 -6.39 20.09
CA GLU A 74 1.74 -5.01 19.96
C GLU A 74 2.77 -4.03 20.54
N ARG A 75 2.67 -2.76 20.16
CA ARG A 75 3.64 -1.73 20.56
C ARG A 75 2.96 -0.45 21.05
N SER A 76 1.77 -0.58 21.66
CA SER A 76 0.98 0.55 22.17
C SER A 76 1.72 1.34 23.25
N ALA A 77 2.48 0.64 24.11
CA ALA A 77 3.31 1.30 25.14
C ALA A 77 4.42 2.17 24.53
N GLU A 78 5.05 1.73 23.44
CA GLU A 78 6.05 2.51 22.70
C GLU A 78 5.42 3.74 22.04
N PHE A 79 4.23 3.59 21.46
CA PHE A 79 3.47 4.72 20.93
C PHE A 79 3.15 5.74 22.03
N ALA A 80 2.69 5.30 23.20
CA ALA A 80 2.40 6.19 24.33
C ALA A 80 3.65 6.95 24.82
N ALA A 81 4.80 6.26 24.88
CA ALA A 81 6.08 6.88 25.24
C ALA A 81 6.51 7.97 24.23
N ARG A 82 6.37 7.71 22.92
CA ARG A 82 6.62 8.73 21.87
C ARG A 82 5.68 9.93 22.01
N MET A 83 4.40 9.70 22.31
CA MET A 83 3.46 10.78 22.55
C MET A 83 3.80 11.61 23.79
N SER A 84 4.55 11.03 24.73
CA SER A 84 5.09 11.69 25.92
C SER A 84 6.44 12.39 25.71
N GLY A 85 7.00 12.34 24.50
CA GLY A 85 8.22 13.07 24.10
C GLY A 85 9.46 12.22 23.89
N GLU A 86 9.38 10.88 23.95
CA GLU A 86 10.48 10.01 23.54
C GLU A 86 10.63 10.04 22.00
N SER A 87 11.88 10.02 21.52
CA SER A 87 12.16 9.99 20.08
C SER A 87 11.86 8.62 19.48
N TYR A 88 11.37 8.60 18.25
CA TYR A 88 11.25 7.36 17.48
C TYR A 88 12.65 6.75 17.24
N ALA A 89 12.77 5.46 17.47
CA ALA A 89 13.96 4.69 17.17
C ALA A 89 13.59 3.34 16.56
N ALA A 90 14.29 2.95 15.50
CA ALA A 90 14.07 1.67 14.82
C ALA A 90 14.31 0.42 15.70
N GLY A 91 14.85 0.59 16.90
CA GLY A 91 15.15 -0.52 17.83
C GLY A 91 13.94 -1.29 18.35
N GLY A 92 12.74 -0.69 18.34
CA GLY A 92 11.48 -1.32 18.78
C GLY A 92 11.04 -2.52 17.93
N ILE A 93 11.48 -2.64 16.69
CA ILE A 93 11.22 -3.78 15.82
C ILE A 93 11.61 -5.12 16.43
N ARG A 94 12.64 -5.14 17.31
CA ARG A 94 13.15 -6.36 17.94
C ARG A 94 12.09 -7.08 18.78
N SER A 95 11.21 -6.36 19.45
CA SER A 95 10.10 -6.94 20.21
C SER A 95 9.09 -7.64 19.29
N THR A 96 8.75 -7.02 18.15
CA THR A 96 7.89 -7.61 17.13
C THR A 96 8.53 -8.85 16.51
N VAL A 97 9.84 -8.82 16.20
CA VAL A 97 10.58 -9.99 15.68
C VAL A 97 10.52 -11.15 16.66
N ALA A 98 10.83 -10.90 17.94
CA ALA A 98 10.77 -11.94 18.98
C ALA A 98 9.37 -12.57 19.12
N ALA A 99 8.31 -11.73 19.13
CA ALA A 99 6.95 -12.19 19.23
C ALA A 99 6.52 -12.98 17.97
N THR A 100 6.91 -12.50 16.78
CA THR A 100 6.56 -13.15 15.50
C THR A 100 7.25 -14.51 15.36
N ARG A 101 8.54 -14.61 15.71
CA ARG A 101 9.24 -15.90 15.73
C ARG A 101 8.60 -16.90 16.69
N ALA A 102 8.14 -16.45 17.85
CA ALA A 102 7.50 -17.29 18.88
C ALA A 102 6.06 -17.68 18.55
N ALA A 103 5.36 -16.92 17.73
CA ALA A 103 3.96 -17.18 17.38
C ALA A 103 3.81 -18.43 16.51
N THR A 104 2.68 -19.12 16.67
CA THR A 104 2.30 -20.23 15.78
C THR A 104 1.77 -19.72 14.44
N ASP A 105 1.81 -20.57 13.39
CA ASP A 105 1.20 -20.27 12.09
C ASP A 105 -0.28 -19.88 12.22
N SER A 106 -1.00 -20.56 13.11
CA SER A 106 -2.42 -20.27 13.35
C SER A 106 -2.65 -18.87 13.92
N GLN A 107 -1.79 -18.44 14.86
CA GLN A 107 -1.87 -17.08 15.42
C GLN A 107 -1.53 -16.01 14.39
N LEU A 108 -0.47 -16.19 13.60
CA LEU A 108 -0.10 -15.25 12.52
C LEU A 108 -1.20 -15.15 11.46
N ARG A 109 -1.77 -16.30 11.07
CA ARG A 109 -2.88 -16.34 10.11
C ARG A 109 -4.15 -15.66 10.65
N ALA A 110 -4.52 -15.90 11.90
CA ALA A 110 -5.69 -15.28 12.51
C ALA A 110 -5.53 -13.76 12.63
N ASN A 111 -4.35 -13.28 13.04
CA ASN A 111 -4.05 -11.84 13.09
C ASN A 111 -4.12 -11.20 11.69
N CYS A 112 -3.51 -11.81 10.70
CA CYS A 112 -3.55 -11.33 9.31
C CYS A 112 -4.99 -11.30 8.78
N ALA A 113 -5.78 -12.37 9.01
CA ALA A 113 -7.18 -12.43 8.59
C ALA A 113 -8.01 -11.29 9.17
N SER A 114 -7.85 -11.00 10.48
CA SER A 114 -8.55 -9.87 11.11
C SER A 114 -8.20 -8.52 10.47
N LEU A 115 -6.91 -8.28 10.16
CA LEU A 115 -6.49 -7.04 9.51
C LEU A 115 -6.98 -6.96 8.05
N VAL A 116 -7.04 -8.08 7.34
CA VAL A 116 -7.62 -8.14 5.98
C VAL A 116 -9.13 -7.88 6.02
N ASP A 117 -9.86 -8.38 7.01
CA ASP A 117 -11.28 -8.07 7.19
C ASP A 117 -11.48 -6.56 7.42
N GLU A 118 -10.62 -5.93 8.22
CA GLU A 118 -10.63 -4.47 8.40
C GLU A 118 -10.30 -3.73 7.10
N PHE A 119 -9.32 -4.19 6.30
CA PHE A 119 -9.02 -3.64 4.98
C PHE A 119 -10.24 -3.66 4.09
N HIS A 120 -10.91 -4.79 3.99
CA HIS A 120 -12.12 -4.95 3.20
C HIS A 120 -13.26 -4.05 3.70
N ALA A 121 -13.46 -3.96 5.02
CA ALA A 121 -14.44 -3.05 5.62
C ALA A 121 -14.11 -1.58 5.32
N GLY A 122 -12.82 -1.23 5.26
CA GLY A 122 -12.30 0.08 4.91
C GLY A 122 -12.25 0.38 3.40
N GLY A 123 -12.71 -0.55 2.54
CA GLY A 123 -12.76 -0.34 1.09
C GLY A 123 -11.48 -0.70 0.33
N ILE A 124 -10.48 -1.29 0.98
CA ILE A 124 -9.27 -1.79 0.33
C ILE A 124 -9.59 -3.14 -0.33
N THR A 125 -9.43 -3.23 -1.65
CA THR A 125 -9.75 -4.43 -2.44
C THR A 125 -8.53 -5.14 -3.00
N SER A 126 -7.38 -4.48 -2.98
CA SER A 126 -6.08 -5.04 -3.37
C SER A 126 -5.01 -4.50 -2.47
N PHE A 127 -4.10 -5.35 -2.04
CA PHE A 127 -3.08 -4.97 -1.07
C PHE A 127 -1.84 -5.85 -1.18
N GLU A 128 -0.69 -5.25 -0.83
CA GLU A 128 0.58 -5.92 -0.63
C GLU A 128 0.69 -6.44 0.80
N ILE A 129 1.38 -7.56 1.00
CA ILE A 129 1.85 -8.00 2.31
C ILE A 129 3.35 -8.26 2.25
N LYS A 130 4.11 -7.51 3.06
CA LYS A 130 5.55 -7.70 3.24
C LYS A 130 5.82 -8.71 4.39
N SER A 131 6.88 -9.51 4.26
CA SER A 131 7.53 -10.18 5.38
C SER A 131 8.37 -9.19 6.20
N GLY A 132 9.45 -9.59 6.86
CA GLY A 132 10.41 -8.66 7.50
C GLY A 132 10.34 -8.61 9.02
N TYR A 133 9.51 -9.45 9.63
CA TYR A 133 9.51 -9.66 11.08
C TYR A 133 10.02 -11.04 11.50
N GLY A 134 10.51 -11.83 10.54
CA GLY A 134 11.18 -13.09 10.81
C GLY A 134 12.67 -12.92 11.02
N LEU A 135 13.33 -12.31 10.05
CA LEU A 135 14.77 -12.02 9.98
C LEU A 135 15.65 -13.28 10.14
N ASP A 136 15.10 -14.45 9.87
CA ASP A 136 15.78 -15.72 9.65
C ASP A 136 15.08 -16.49 8.52
N VAL A 137 15.76 -17.46 7.92
CA VAL A 137 15.25 -18.18 6.74
C VAL A 137 13.88 -18.80 6.99
N ALA A 138 13.74 -19.55 8.07
CA ALA A 138 12.50 -20.28 8.35
C ALA A 138 11.30 -19.35 8.62
N SER A 139 11.54 -18.26 9.36
CA SER A 139 10.49 -17.30 9.75
C SER A 139 10.08 -16.40 8.60
N GLU A 140 11.01 -15.98 7.72
CA GLU A 140 10.68 -15.18 6.52
C GLU A 140 9.87 -16.01 5.51
N VAL A 141 10.32 -17.24 5.21
CA VAL A 141 9.58 -18.17 4.33
C VAL A 141 8.19 -18.48 4.88
N ARG A 142 8.07 -18.70 6.19
CA ARG A 142 6.80 -18.91 6.87
C ARG A 142 5.86 -17.71 6.70
N SER A 143 6.38 -16.50 6.89
CA SER A 143 5.60 -15.25 6.77
C SER A 143 5.08 -15.08 5.34
N LEU A 144 5.93 -15.26 4.33
CA LEU A 144 5.54 -15.19 2.92
C LEU A 144 4.52 -16.26 2.53
N ARG A 145 4.68 -17.49 3.03
CA ARG A 145 3.74 -18.57 2.77
C ARG A 145 2.34 -18.24 3.32
N ILE A 146 2.26 -17.67 4.53
CA ILE A 146 0.99 -17.23 5.11
C ILE A 146 0.43 -16.04 4.32
N ALA A 147 1.25 -15.05 3.95
CA ALA A 147 0.84 -13.88 3.15
C ALA A 147 0.20 -14.30 1.81
N ARG A 148 0.75 -15.34 1.16
CA ARG A 148 0.21 -15.89 -0.11
C ARG A 148 -1.21 -16.45 -0.01
N GLU A 149 -1.68 -16.77 1.17
CA GLU A 149 -3.07 -17.21 1.37
C GLU A 149 -4.07 -16.06 1.21
N PHE A 150 -3.62 -14.80 1.36
CA PHE A 150 -4.46 -13.58 1.34
C PHE A 150 -4.29 -12.74 0.07
N THR A 151 -3.08 -12.69 -0.47
CA THR A 151 -2.78 -11.87 -1.66
C THR A 151 -1.70 -12.51 -2.54
N ALA A 152 -1.72 -12.16 -3.83
CA ALA A 152 -0.62 -12.48 -4.73
C ALA A 152 0.54 -11.45 -4.65
N GLU A 153 0.28 -10.28 -4.07
CA GLU A 153 1.24 -9.18 -3.94
C GLU A 153 2.05 -9.35 -2.65
N THR A 154 2.95 -10.34 -2.64
CA THR A 154 3.78 -10.67 -1.49
C THR A 154 5.21 -10.21 -1.70
N THR A 155 5.80 -9.58 -0.67
CA THR A 155 7.11 -8.96 -0.73
C THR A 155 8.08 -9.59 0.26
N PHE A 156 9.20 -10.08 -0.27
CA PHE A 156 10.32 -10.53 0.56
C PHE A 156 11.08 -9.32 1.10
N LEU A 157 11.00 -9.09 2.40
CA LEU A 157 11.68 -8.02 3.14
C LEU A 157 12.62 -8.60 4.22
N GLY A 158 13.40 -9.63 3.89
CA GLY A 158 14.44 -10.13 4.81
C GLY A 158 15.43 -9.05 5.24
N ALA A 159 15.59 -8.01 4.42
CA ALA A 159 16.41 -6.85 4.71
C ALA A 159 15.63 -5.69 5.35
N HIS A 160 14.86 -5.96 6.39
CA HIS A 160 14.15 -4.91 7.15
C HIS A 160 15.10 -4.24 8.17
N VAL A 161 15.77 -5.03 9.01
CA VAL A 161 16.89 -4.59 9.86
C VAL A 161 17.85 -5.75 10.05
N VAL A 162 19.08 -5.46 10.49
CA VAL A 162 20.03 -6.49 10.91
C VAL A 162 19.60 -7.06 12.27
N PRO A 163 19.31 -8.36 12.39
CA PRO A 163 18.89 -8.94 13.66
C PRO A 163 20.05 -9.04 14.65
N ASN A 164 19.71 -9.20 15.95
CA ASN A 164 20.68 -9.14 17.04
C ASN A 164 21.86 -10.11 16.88
N GLU A 165 21.62 -11.29 16.34
CA GLU A 165 22.60 -12.34 16.13
C GLU A 165 23.69 -11.98 15.09
N PHE A 166 23.42 -10.98 14.24
CA PHE A 166 24.35 -10.50 13.21
C PHE A 166 24.86 -9.07 13.43
N THR A 167 24.62 -8.46 14.60
CA THR A 167 25.05 -7.07 14.86
C THR A 167 26.57 -6.87 14.79
N HIS A 168 27.35 -7.93 14.99
CA HIS A 168 28.82 -7.90 14.89
C HIS A 168 29.34 -8.14 13.47
N ASP A 169 28.49 -8.66 12.57
CA ASP A 169 28.83 -8.92 11.18
C ASP A 169 27.59 -8.73 10.29
N PRO A 170 27.20 -7.45 10.02
CA PRO A 170 26.04 -7.16 9.16
C PRO A 170 26.18 -7.70 7.73
N ASP A 171 27.40 -7.81 7.21
CA ASP A 171 27.63 -8.30 5.85
C ASP A 171 27.37 -9.81 5.73
N ALA A 172 27.64 -10.59 6.78
CA ALA A 172 27.23 -11.99 6.85
C ALA A 172 25.70 -12.14 6.81
N TYR A 173 24.95 -11.18 7.39
CA TYR A 173 23.50 -11.17 7.25
C TYR A 173 23.05 -10.82 5.82
N VAL A 174 23.70 -9.86 5.18
CA VAL A 174 23.46 -9.55 3.75
C VAL A 174 23.73 -10.77 2.87
N ASP A 175 24.80 -11.53 3.12
CA ASP A 175 25.09 -12.77 2.41
C ASP A 175 23.98 -13.82 2.62
N LEU A 176 23.46 -13.96 3.84
CA LEU A 176 22.32 -14.84 4.13
C LEU A 176 21.05 -14.41 3.38
N VAL A 177 20.74 -13.11 3.37
CA VAL A 177 19.58 -12.54 2.67
C VAL A 177 19.70 -12.76 1.17
N CYS A 178 20.86 -12.46 0.57
CA CYS A 178 21.09 -12.65 -0.87
C CYS A 178 21.17 -14.12 -1.30
N GLY A 179 21.49 -15.02 -0.37
CA GLY A 179 21.71 -16.45 -0.63
C GLY A 179 20.52 -17.32 -0.27
N GLN A 180 20.65 -18.04 0.85
CA GLN A 180 19.67 -19.05 1.25
C GLN A 180 18.28 -18.47 1.49
N MET A 181 18.19 -17.32 2.18
CA MET A 181 16.91 -16.72 2.54
C MET A 181 16.12 -16.30 1.29
N LEU A 182 16.76 -15.65 0.31
CA LEU A 182 16.15 -15.32 -0.97
C LEU A 182 15.72 -16.60 -1.71
N SER A 183 16.63 -17.56 -1.87
CA SER A 183 16.36 -18.80 -2.61
C SER A 183 15.13 -19.55 -2.09
N GLU A 184 14.98 -19.67 -0.76
CA GLU A 184 13.83 -20.35 -0.15
C GLU A 184 12.54 -19.49 -0.16
N SER A 185 12.67 -18.16 -0.28
CA SER A 185 11.56 -17.21 -0.36
C SER A 185 10.95 -17.07 -1.76
N LEU A 186 11.73 -17.32 -2.83
CA LEU A 186 11.31 -17.15 -4.23
C LEU A 186 9.95 -17.76 -4.59
N PRO A 187 9.59 -18.99 -4.14
CA PRO A 187 8.29 -19.57 -4.51
C PRO A 187 7.08 -18.81 -3.97
N TYR A 188 7.29 -17.94 -3.00
CA TYR A 188 6.23 -17.24 -2.28
C TYR A 188 6.27 -15.72 -2.47
N ALA A 189 7.33 -15.16 -3.03
CA ALA A 189 7.52 -13.72 -3.23
C ALA A 189 7.28 -13.32 -4.70
N ARG A 190 6.64 -12.18 -4.91
CA ARG A 190 6.58 -11.47 -6.19
C ARG A 190 7.58 -10.31 -6.22
N TRP A 191 7.86 -9.75 -5.05
CA TRP A 191 8.64 -8.54 -4.86
C TRP A 191 9.82 -8.76 -3.93
N ILE A 192 10.86 -7.95 -4.07
CA ILE A 192 11.92 -7.78 -3.10
C ILE A 192 11.98 -6.33 -2.66
N ASP A 193 12.27 -6.12 -1.36
CA ASP A 193 12.34 -4.82 -0.74
C ASP A 193 13.48 -4.77 0.28
N VAL A 194 14.03 -3.59 0.53
CA VAL A 194 15.08 -3.32 1.52
C VAL A 194 14.77 -2.02 2.25
N PHE A 195 14.99 -1.99 3.55
CA PHE A 195 14.97 -0.74 4.29
C PHE A 195 16.36 -0.05 4.21
N CYS A 196 16.51 0.83 3.23
CA CYS A 196 17.72 1.61 2.99
C CYS A 196 17.61 2.96 3.67
N ASP A 197 18.00 3.02 4.93
CA ASP A 197 17.90 4.23 5.75
C ASP A 197 18.89 4.22 6.92
N LYS A 198 18.98 5.34 7.61
CA LYS A 198 19.84 5.48 8.80
C LYS A 198 19.49 4.45 9.88
N GLY A 199 20.48 3.64 10.22
CA GLY A 199 20.33 2.60 11.26
C GLY A 199 19.76 1.27 10.76
N ALA A 200 19.52 1.14 9.45
CA ALA A 200 19.16 -0.10 8.78
C ALA A 200 20.26 -0.50 7.77
N PHE A 201 19.96 -0.56 6.46
CA PHE A 201 20.95 -0.95 5.46
C PHE A 201 21.54 0.25 4.73
N THR A 202 22.82 0.18 4.38
CA THR A 202 23.51 1.16 3.52
C THR A 202 23.06 1.01 2.07
N SER A 203 23.28 2.06 1.24
CA SER A 203 22.99 1.99 -0.21
C SER A 203 23.75 0.86 -0.91
N ASP A 204 24.99 0.54 -0.52
CA ASP A 204 25.75 -0.57 -1.12
C ASP A 204 25.15 -1.94 -0.74
N GLN A 205 24.75 -2.13 0.51
CA GLN A 205 24.06 -3.34 0.95
C GLN A 205 22.68 -3.47 0.27
N ALA A 206 21.91 -2.39 0.19
CA ALA A 206 20.63 -2.36 -0.52
C ALA A 206 20.80 -2.73 -2.00
N ARG A 207 21.81 -2.17 -2.68
CA ARG A 207 22.13 -2.50 -4.06
C ARG A 207 22.42 -3.98 -4.26
N ARG A 208 23.21 -4.59 -3.37
CA ARG A 208 23.51 -6.03 -3.43
C ARG A 208 22.26 -6.88 -3.30
N ILE A 209 21.41 -6.58 -2.31
CA ILE A 209 20.20 -7.35 -2.00
C ILE A 209 19.17 -7.21 -3.13
N LEU A 210 18.88 -5.99 -3.55
CA LEU A 210 17.89 -5.74 -4.59
C LEU A 210 18.32 -6.31 -5.94
N ARG A 211 19.62 -6.24 -6.28
CA ARG A 211 20.16 -6.86 -7.48
C ARG A 211 20.01 -8.38 -7.44
N ALA A 212 20.33 -9.02 -6.32
CA ALA A 212 20.14 -10.48 -6.17
C ALA A 212 18.68 -10.89 -6.38
N GLY A 213 17.71 -10.12 -5.85
CA GLY A 213 16.28 -10.36 -6.07
C GLY A 213 15.83 -10.11 -7.51
N SER A 214 16.30 -9.03 -8.12
CA SER A 214 16.02 -8.70 -9.52
C SER A 214 16.57 -9.77 -10.48
N ASP A 215 17.81 -10.21 -10.25
CA ASP A 215 18.43 -11.30 -11.04
C ASP A 215 17.67 -12.63 -10.88
N ALA A 216 17.00 -12.83 -9.73
CA ALA A 216 16.14 -13.99 -9.49
C ALA A 216 14.71 -13.81 -10.03
N GLY A 217 14.39 -12.66 -10.66
CA GLY A 217 13.11 -12.40 -11.32
C GLY A 217 12.05 -11.70 -10.44
N LEU A 218 12.40 -11.22 -9.26
CA LEU A 218 11.51 -10.43 -8.41
C LEU A 218 11.44 -8.97 -8.89
N LEU A 219 10.29 -8.34 -8.76
CA LEU A 219 10.12 -6.91 -8.94
C LEU A 219 10.69 -6.16 -7.72
N VAL A 220 11.24 -4.96 -7.96
CA VAL A 220 11.99 -4.22 -6.95
C VAL A 220 11.14 -3.09 -6.34
N LYS A 221 11.16 -2.99 -5.02
CA LYS A 221 10.68 -1.87 -4.21
C LYS A 221 11.76 -1.45 -3.21
N LEU A 222 11.60 -0.29 -2.57
CA LEU A 222 12.58 0.20 -1.61
C LEU A 222 11.94 1.12 -0.57
N HIS A 223 12.15 0.86 0.71
CA HIS A 223 11.95 1.85 1.76
C HIS A 223 13.16 2.80 1.77
N ALA A 224 12.92 4.10 1.59
CA ALA A 224 14.00 5.08 1.61
C ALA A 224 13.54 6.45 2.13
N ASN A 225 14.50 7.21 2.66
CA ASN A 225 14.33 8.61 3.07
C ASN A 225 13.21 8.81 4.12
N GLN A 226 12.93 7.81 4.95
CA GLN A 226 11.99 7.91 6.08
C GLN A 226 12.61 8.69 7.25
N ILE A 227 13.89 8.45 7.54
CA ILE A 227 14.63 9.05 8.66
C ILE A 227 15.70 10.01 8.13
N GLU A 228 16.43 9.60 7.10
CA GLU A 228 17.50 10.39 6.46
C GLU A 228 17.76 9.87 5.03
N SER A 229 18.10 10.75 4.08
CA SER A 229 18.56 10.32 2.76
C SER A 229 19.98 9.72 2.88
N VAL A 230 20.12 8.47 2.46
CA VAL A 230 21.39 7.70 2.50
C VAL A 230 21.74 7.09 1.14
N GLY A 231 21.18 7.63 0.04
CA GLY A 231 21.44 7.18 -1.33
C GLY A 231 20.56 6.02 -1.79
N GLY A 232 19.39 5.81 -1.15
CA GLY A 232 18.44 4.76 -1.55
C GLY A 232 17.79 5.04 -2.90
N ILE A 233 17.48 6.30 -3.20
CA ILE A 233 16.82 6.68 -4.46
C ILE A 233 17.71 6.41 -5.67
N GLU A 234 19.00 6.68 -5.58
CA GLU A 234 19.98 6.36 -6.63
C GLU A 234 20.00 4.85 -6.93
N VAL A 235 19.93 4.02 -5.86
CA VAL A 235 19.86 2.56 -6.01
C VAL A 235 18.55 2.13 -6.68
N ALA A 236 17.43 2.75 -6.29
CA ALA A 236 16.13 2.48 -6.90
C ALA A 236 16.12 2.81 -8.40
N CYS A 237 16.66 3.96 -8.78
CA CYS A 237 16.79 4.37 -10.19
C CYS A 237 17.71 3.42 -10.96
N GLU A 238 18.87 3.05 -10.39
CA GLU A 238 19.82 2.10 -11.00
C GLU A 238 19.19 0.74 -11.32
N LEU A 239 18.34 0.24 -10.42
CA LEU A 239 17.76 -1.11 -10.52
C LEU A 239 16.34 -1.14 -11.09
N GLY A 240 15.80 0.01 -11.52
CA GLY A 240 14.47 0.10 -12.11
C GLY A 240 13.37 -0.32 -11.13
N ALA A 241 13.43 0.18 -9.91
CA ALA A 241 12.40 -0.07 -8.92
C ALA A 241 11.03 0.41 -9.42
N VAL A 242 9.97 -0.31 -9.07
CA VAL A 242 8.59 0.09 -9.41
C VAL A 242 8.11 1.21 -8.50
N SER A 243 8.41 1.12 -7.20
CA SER A 243 8.13 2.17 -6.23
C SER A 243 9.27 2.38 -5.23
N VAL A 244 9.32 3.59 -4.69
CA VAL A 244 10.09 3.93 -3.49
C VAL A 244 9.11 4.46 -2.46
N ASP A 245 9.22 3.95 -1.25
CA ASP A 245 8.21 4.13 -0.23
C ASP A 245 8.75 4.98 0.93
N HIS A 246 7.92 5.74 1.66
CA HIS A 246 8.15 6.77 2.68
C HIS A 246 8.49 8.15 2.12
N LEU A 247 9.74 8.42 1.73
CA LEU A 247 10.17 9.65 1.05
C LEU A 247 9.95 10.94 1.86
N THR A 248 9.91 10.85 3.20
CA THR A 248 9.72 12.00 4.10
C THR A 248 10.78 13.09 3.90
N TYR A 249 12.05 12.67 3.69
CA TYR A 249 13.20 13.57 3.53
C TYR A 249 13.81 13.48 2.13
N THR A 250 13.04 13.93 1.12
CA THR A 250 13.46 13.84 -0.30
C THR A 250 13.81 15.22 -0.86
N SER A 251 14.98 15.34 -1.47
CA SER A 251 15.46 16.56 -2.14
C SER A 251 14.84 16.74 -3.53
N ASP A 252 14.91 17.96 -4.09
CA ASP A 252 14.40 18.24 -5.45
C ASP A 252 15.17 17.48 -6.54
N SER A 253 16.47 17.22 -6.35
CA SER A 253 17.26 16.39 -7.28
C SER A 253 16.84 14.93 -7.26
N GLU A 254 16.46 14.37 -6.10
CA GLU A 254 15.94 13.03 -5.98
C GLU A 254 14.53 12.92 -6.59
N LEU A 255 13.69 13.95 -6.43
CA LEU A 255 12.38 14.01 -7.09
C LEU A 255 12.52 14.00 -8.63
N ALA A 256 13.46 14.77 -9.17
CA ALA A 256 13.73 14.76 -10.61
C ALA A 256 14.19 13.37 -11.07
N ALA A 257 15.06 12.70 -10.31
CA ALA A 257 15.53 11.35 -10.63
C ALA A 257 14.38 10.31 -10.61
N LEU A 258 13.47 10.38 -9.64
CA LEU A 258 12.28 9.51 -9.58
C LEU A 258 11.36 9.73 -10.79
N ALA A 259 11.12 11.00 -11.17
CA ALA A 259 10.30 11.36 -12.33
C ALA A 259 10.91 10.85 -13.64
N ASP A 260 12.22 11.08 -13.85
CA ASP A 260 12.95 10.63 -15.04
C ASP A 260 12.97 9.10 -15.16
N ALA A 261 13.03 8.39 -14.04
CA ALA A 261 12.98 6.92 -13.98
C ALA A 261 11.57 6.35 -14.06
N GLY A 262 10.51 7.16 -13.94
CA GLY A 262 9.12 6.71 -13.91
C GLY A 262 8.77 5.87 -12.67
N ILE A 263 9.44 6.12 -11.55
CA ILE A 263 9.26 5.39 -10.29
C ILE A 263 8.12 6.02 -9.50
N VAL A 264 7.22 5.20 -8.97
CA VAL A 264 6.09 5.67 -8.15
C VAL A 264 6.59 6.02 -6.74
N ALA A 265 6.19 7.18 -6.23
CA ALA A 265 6.40 7.57 -4.84
C ALA A 265 5.23 7.09 -3.97
N THR A 266 5.44 6.11 -3.10
CA THR A 266 4.42 5.67 -2.15
C THR A 266 4.57 6.43 -0.84
N LEU A 267 3.67 7.38 -0.58
CA LEU A 267 3.65 8.20 0.62
C LEU A 267 2.80 7.54 1.71
N LEU A 268 3.26 7.61 2.96
CA LEU A 268 2.75 6.83 4.08
C LEU A 268 2.37 7.72 5.27
N PRO A 269 1.38 8.62 5.11
CA PRO A 269 1.08 9.69 6.10
C PRO A 269 0.73 9.18 7.50
N GLY A 270 0.36 7.92 7.65
CA GLY A 270 0.16 7.29 8.96
C GLY A 270 1.46 7.15 9.78
N VAL A 271 2.59 7.06 9.08
CA VAL A 271 3.92 7.00 9.72
C VAL A 271 4.27 8.35 10.32
N GLU A 272 4.17 9.43 9.55
CA GLU A 272 4.45 10.79 10.04
C GLU A 272 3.52 11.14 11.21
N PHE A 273 2.24 10.79 11.12
CA PHE A 273 1.28 10.95 12.22
C PHE A 273 1.73 10.22 13.49
N SER A 274 2.13 8.96 13.38
CA SER A 274 2.46 8.13 14.54
C SER A 274 3.86 8.38 15.11
N THR A 275 4.79 8.85 14.28
CA THR A 275 6.17 9.13 14.69
C THR A 275 6.43 10.59 15.03
N ARG A 276 5.47 11.49 14.74
CA ARG A 276 5.63 12.95 14.81
C ARG A 276 6.70 13.48 13.88
N SER A 277 6.97 12.79 12.79
CA SER A 277 7.82 13.28 11.72
C SER A 277 7.10 14.37 10.90
N PRO A 278 7.83 15.25 10.20
CA PRO A 278 7.21 16.19 9.27
C PRO A 278 6.54 15.45 8.12
N PHE A 279 5.39 15.94 7.67
CA PHE A 279 4.75 15.41 6.46
C PHE A 279 5.46 15.96 5.22
N PRO A 280 5.76 15.12 4.20
CA PRO A 280 6.27 15.60 2.94
C PRO A 280 5.19 16.43 2.20
N ASP A 281 5.61 17.52 1.52
CA ASP A 281 4.70 18.29 0.66
C ASP A 281 4.52 17.55 -0.67
N ALA A 282 3.36 16.91 -0.86
CA ALA A 282 3.06 16.11 -2.05
C ALA A 282 3.03 16.95 -3.35
N ARG A 283 2.83 18.27 -3.27
CA ARG A 283 2.89 19.14 -4.46
C ARG A 283 4.26 19.13 -5.10
N ARG A 284 5.35 19.04 -4.31
CA ARG A 284 6.70 18.95 -4.86
C ARG A 284 6.88 17.72 -5.76
N PHE A 285 6.29 16.59 -5.37
CA PHE A 285 6.31 15.35 -6.16
C PHE A 285 5.50 15.52 -7.45
N LEU A 286 4.28 16.05 -7.34
CA LEU A 286 3.40 16.28 -8.50
C LEU A 286 3.98 17.29 -9.47
N ASP A 287 4.57 18.38 -8.96
CA ASP A 287 5.19 19.43 -9.78
C ASP A 287 6.47 18.91 -10.50
N ALA A 288 7.17 17.97 -9.88
CA ALA A 288 8.30 17.26 -10.52
C ALA A 288 7.83 16.19 -11.53
N GLY A 289 6.53 15.86 -11.59
CA GLY A 289 5.98 14.85 -12.50
C GLY A 289 6.06 13.42 -11.97
N VAL A 290 6.27 13.23 -10.66
CA VAL A 290 6.30 11.92 -10.01
C VAL A 290 4.87 11.44 -9.76
N ASP A 291 4.56 10.21 -10.17
CA ASP A 291 3.30 9.54 -9.81
C ASP A 291 3.31 9.19 -8.32
N ILE A 292 2.19 9.44 -7.63
CA ILE A 292 2.05 9.21 -6.19
C ILE A 292 1.09 8.06 -5.91
N ALA A 293 1.46 7.17 -5.00
CA ALA A 293 0.58 6.26 -4.29
C ALA A 293 0.43 6.68 -2.83
N LEU A 294 -0.73 6.37 -2.21
CA LEU A 294 -0.95 6.43 -0.76
C LEU A 294 -1.15 5.01 -0.24
N SER A 295 -0.52 4.68 0.87
CA SER A 295 -0.68 3.38 1.53
C SER A 295 -0.71 3.53 3.04
N THR A 296 -1.18 2.49 3.74
CA THR A 296 -1.36 2.53 5.19
C THR A 296 -0.07 2.32 5.96
N ASP A 297 0.90 1.62 5.38
CA ASP A 297 2.03 1.04 6.12
C ASP A 297 1.56 0.30 7.39
N CYS A 298 0.45 -0.45 7.26
CA CYS A 298 -0.13 -1.13 8.42
C CYS A 298 0.88 -2.06 9.08
N ASN A 299 1.41 -1.61 10.22
CA ASN A 299 2.41 -2.31 11.01
C ASN A 299 2.32 -1.91 12.49
N PRO A 300 2.76 -2.74 13.44
CA PRO A 300 2.59 -2.44 14.87
C PRO A 300 3.50 -1.31 15.38
N GLY A 301 4.50 -0.87 14.62
CA GLY A 301 5.55 0.05 15.09
C GLY A 301 5.33 1.52 14.77
N SER A 302 5.10 1.81 13.51
CA SER A 302 5.07 3.18 12.98
C SER A 302 3.71 3.61 12.43
N SER A 303 2.80 2.66 12.09
CA SER A 303 1.49 2.99 11.53
C SER A 303 0.49 1.84 11.74
N PHE A 304 -0.05 1.71 12.94
CA PHE A 304 -0.99 0.64 13.22
C PHE A 304 -2.42 1.06 12.90
N THR A 305 -2.72 1.14 11.61
CA THR A 305 -4.03 1.49 11.07
C THR A 305 -4.29 0.78 9.75
N THR A 306 -5.53 0.38 9.51
CA THR A 306 -6.03 -0.25 8.29
C THR A 306 -6.86 0.72 7.43
N SER A 307 -6.91 2.02 7.83
CA SER A 307 -7.83 2.98 7.26
C SER A 307 -7.20 3.80 6.12
N MET A 308 -7.47 3.42 4.88
CA MET A 308 -7.13 4.25 3.71
C MET A 308 -7.86 5.61 3.74
N GLN A 309 -9.07 5.67 4.29
CA GLN A 309 -9.77 6.93 4.48
C GLN A 309 -8.98 7.90 5.37
N PHE A 310 -8.32 7.39 6.42
CA PHE A 310 -7.47 8.19 7.29
C PHE A 310 -6.22 8.68 6.53
N MET A 311 -5.62 7.83 5.70
CA MET A 311 -4.49 8.23 4.82
C MET A 311 -4.89 9.37 3.88
N ILE A 312 -6.06 9.26 3.24
CA ILE A 312 -6.61 10.32 2.38
C ILE A 312 -6.81 11.62 3.17
N ALA A 313 -7.38 11.55 4.38
CA ALA A 313 -7.61 12.74 5.20
C ALA A 313 -6.31 13.43 5.60
N LEU A 314 -5.28 12.67 5.98
CA LEU A 314 -3.94 13.20 6.30
C LEU A 314 -3.27 13.81 5.05
N ALA A 315 -3.32 13.12 3.92
CA ALA A 315 -2.73 13.61 2.67
C ALA A 315 -3.35 14.95 2.22
N VAL A 316 -4.67 15.09 2.35
CA VAL A 316 -5.36 16.36 2.05
C VAL A 316 -5.00 17.44 3.07
N ARG A 317 -5.00 17.11 4.37
CA ARG A 317 -4.83 18.09 5.44
C ARG A 317 -3.38 18.52 5.64
N GLU A 318 -2.43 17.58 5.58
CA GLU A 318 -1.05 17.80 5.99
C GLU A 318 -0.06 17.80 4.80
N MET A 319 -0.37 17.05 3.71
CA MET A 319 0.53 16.94 2.56
C MET A 319 0.10 17.80 1.38
N HIS A 320 -0.91 18.65 1.56
CA HIS A 320 -1.42 19.63 0.59
C HIS A 320 -2.00 19.03 -0.71
N MET A 321 -2.44 17.79 -0.69
CA MET A 321 -3.15 17.20 -1.83
C MET A 321 -4.60 17.72 -1.91
N SER A 322 -5.14 17.83 -3.13
CA SER A 322 -6.59 17.89 -3.30
C SER A 322 -7.23 16.54 -2.99
N VAL A 323 -8.55 16.51 -2.72
CA VAL A 323 -9.26 15.24 -2.51
C VAL A 323 -9.15 14.33 -3.74
N ASP A 324 -9.24 14.88 -4.95
CA ASP A 324 -9.07 14.12 -6.20
C ASP A 324 -7.68 13.47 -6.30
N GLN A 325 -6.63 14.23 -5.98
CA GLN A 325 -5.26 13.72 -5.99
C GLN A 325 -5.07 12.60 -4.97
N ALA A 326 -5.57 12.77 -3.75
CA ALA A 326 -5.46 11.78 -2.68
C ALA A 326 -6.25 10.49 -3.00
N VAL A 327 -7.47 10.61 -3.54
CA VAL A 327 -8.26 9.45 -3.96
C VAL A 327 -7.61 8.73 -5.15
N ARG A 328 -7.08 9.47 -6.13
CA ARG A 328 -6.32 8.87 -7.23
C ARG A 328 -5.09 8.13 -6.73
N ALA A 329 -4.33 8.71 -5.81
CA ALA A 329 -3.16 8.08 -5.21
C ALA A 329 -3.51 6.81 -4.42
N ALA A 330 -4.65 6.80 -3.72
CA ALA A 330 -5.17 5.65 -2.96
C ALA A 330 -5.82 4.56 -3.84
N THR A 331 -5.93 4.75 -5.15
CA THR A 331 -6.57 3.83 -6.11
C THR A 331 -5.65 3.53 -7.29
N ALA A 332 -5.66 4.37 -8.33
CA ALA A 332 -4.83 4.19 -9.52
C ALA A 332 -3.32 4.29 -9.20
N GLY A 333 -2.90 5.17 -8.30
CA GLY A 333 -1.51 5.28 -7.85
C GLY A 333 -1.04 4.01 -7.15
N GLY A 334 -1.82 3.48 -6.21
CA GLY A 334 -1.53 2.18 -5.57
C GLY A 334 -1.45 1.03 -6.57
N ALA A 335 -2.31 1.02 -7.61
CA ALA A 335 -2.25 0.04 -8.68
C ALA A 335 -0.93 0.14 -9.47
N GLN A 336 -0.48 1.37 -9.80
CA GLN A 336 0.82 1.60 -10.45
C GLN A 336 1.99 1.10 -9.58
N ALA A 337 1.97 1.39 -8.26
CA ALA A 337 2.98 0.92 -7.32
C ALA A 337 3.01 -0.61 -7.15
N LEU A 338 1.91 -1.30 -7.51
CA LEU A 338 1.83 -2.78 -7.59
C LEU A 338 2.10 -3.32 -9.01
N ALA A 339 2.49 -2.49 -9.97
CA ALA A 339 2.63 -2.87 -11.39
C ALA A 339 1.38 -3.62 -11.90
N ARG A 340 0.17 -3.14 -11.51
CA ARG A 340 -1.13 -3.68 -11.90
C ARG A 340 -1.83 -2.73 -12.84
N SER A 341 -2.35 -3.27 -13.95
CA SER A 341 -3.08 -2.50 -14.97
C SER A 341 -4.56 -2.84 -15.05
N ASP A 342 -5.05 -3.74 -14.19
CA ASP A 342 -6.42 -4.25 -14.19
C ASP A 342 -7.27 -3.75 -13.02
N ILE A 343 -6.72 -2.94 -12.11
CA ILE A 343 -7.36 -2.41 -10.90
C ILE A 343 -7.16 -0.89 -10.75
N GLY A 344 -7.85 -0.28 -9.78
CA GLY A 344 -7.73 1.15 -9.45
C GLY A 344 -8.42 2.10 -10.43
N VAL A 345 -9.10 1.57 -11.44
CA VAL A 345 -9.81 2.31 -12.51
C VAL A 345 -11.15 1.64 -12.79
N LEU A 346 -12.23 2.43 -12.97
CA LEU A 346 -13.52 1.93 -13.44
C LEU A 346 -13.65 2.20 -14.94
N ALA A 347 -13.26 1.24 -15.74
CA ALA A 347 -13.34 1.29 -17.22
C ALA A 347 -13.60 -0.11 -17.78
N PRO A 348 -14.13 -0.25 -19.01
CA PRO A 348 -14.29 -1.56 -19.64
C PRO A 348 -13.00 -2.36 -19.62
N THR A 349 -13.08 -3.65 -19.36
CA THR A 349 -12.00 -4.64 -19.21
C THR A 349 -11.29 -4.65 -17.86
N MET A 350 -11.51 -3.64 -17.01
CA MET A 350 -10.94 -3.62 -15.65
C MET A 350 -11.70 -4.56 -14.71
N ARG A 351 -11.02 -5.06 -13.69
CA ARG A 351 -11.66 -5.83 -12.60
C ARG A 351 -12.70 -4.96 -11.89
N ALA A 352 -13.87 -5.49 -11.64
CA ALA A 352 -15.00 -4.79 -11.03
C ALA A 352 -14.80 -4.67 -9.50
N ASP A 353 -13.71 -4.01 -9.10
CA ASP A 353 -13.42 -3.64 -7.72
C ASP A 353 -13.87 -2.21 -7.48
N PHE A 354 -14.90 -2.04 -6.67
CA PHE A 354 -15.43 -0.71 -6.38
C PHE A 354 -16.01 -0.63 -4.98
N ILE A 355 -16.12 0.58 -4.49
CA ILE A 355 -16.75 0.90 -3.20
C ILE A 355 -17.88 1.89 -3.40
N VAL A 356 -18.91 1.76 -2.56
CA VAL A 356 -20.03 2.70 -2.43
C VAL A 356 -19.87 3.43 -1.10
N LEU A 357 -19.89 4.76 -1.11
CA LEU A 357 -19.79 5.55 0.10
C LEU A 357 -21.15 5.70 0.81
N ASN A 358 -21.13 6.12 2.07
CA ASN A 358 -22.28 6.63 2.83
C ASN A 358 -22.53 8.13 2.56
N ALA A 359 -22.06 8.65 1.43
CA ALA A 359 -22.07 10.08 1.12
C ALA A 359 -22.19 10.30 -0.40
N PRO A 360 -22.73 11.44 -0.85
CA PRO A 360 -22.92 11.69 -2.29
C PRO A 360 -21.66 12.09 -3.03
N SER A 361 -20.54 12.40 -2.32
CA SER A 361 -19.28 12.87 -2.90
C SER A 361 -18.08 12.26 -2.18
N ILE A 362 -16.96 12.09 -2.90
CA ILE A 362 -15.66 11.67 -2.33
C ILE A 362 -15.07 12.71 -1.36
N ASP A 363 -15.53 13.95 -1.38
CA ASP A 363 -15.06 14.99 -0.45
C ASP A 363 -15.25 14.58 1.02
N PHE A 364 -16.27 13.76 1.31
CA PHE A 364 -16.56 13.26 2.64
C PHE A 364 -15.47 12.35 3.20
N LEU A 365 -14.63 11.76 2.36
CA LEU A 365 -13.47 10.96 2.82
C LEU A 365 -12.49 11.80 3.65
N ALA A 366 -12.26 13.05 3.26
CA ALA A 366 -11.41 13.99 4.01
C ALA A 366 -12.21 14.93 4.93
N TYR A 367 -13.41 15.36 4.51
CA TYR A 367 -14.23 16.30 5.24
C TYR A 367 -14.79 15.73 6.55
N ARG A 368 -15.02 14.41 6.61
CA ARG A 368 -15.55 13.70 7.79
C ARG A 368 -14.58 12.63 8.31
N PRO A 369 -13.34 12.99 8.71
CA PRO A 369 -12.35 12.03 9.20
C PRO A 369 -12.85 11.33 10.47
N GLY A 370 -12.43 10.07 10.69
CA GLY A 370 -12.77 9.30 11.87
C GLY A 370 -14.21 8.74 11.91
N VAL A 371 -15.02 9.02 10.89
CA VAL A 371 -16.36 8.41 10.73
C VAL A 371 -16.30 7.51 9.49
N PRO A 372 -16.60 6.21 9.59
CA PRO A 372 -16.59 5.30 8.45
C PRO A 372 -17.49 5.81 7.31
N GLN A 373 -16.92 6.02 6.14
CA GLN A 373 -17.65 6.47 4.96
C GLN A 373 -17.90 5.35 3.95
N ILE A 374 -17.38 4.15 4.15
CA ILE A 374 -17.59 3.02 3.24
C ILE A 374 -18.91 2.34 3.62
N ALA A 375 -19.88 2.30 2.70
CA ALA A 375 -21.12 1.57 2.85
C ALA A 375 -20.99 0.11 2.41
N HIS A 376 -20.38 -0.09 1.25
CA HIS A 376 -20.20 -1.42 0.66
C HIS A 376 -18.89 -1.49 -0.12
N THR A 377 -18.24 -2.65 -0.01
CA THR A 377 -17.02 -2.98 -0.78
C THR A 377 -17.34 -4.15 -1.71
N TYR A 378 -16.97 -4.00 -2.97
CA TYR A 378 -17.15 -5.03 -4.00
C TYR A 378 -15.79 -5.47 -4.53
N LEU A 379 -15.55 -6.77 -4.52
CA LEU A 379 -14.36 -7.41 -5.08
C LEU A 379 -14.78 -8.28 -6.27
N ALA A 380 -14.25 -7.99 -7.45
CA ALA A 380 -14.64 -8.63 -8.70
C ALA A 380 -16.19 -8.68 -8.88
N GLY A 381 -16.87 -7.56 -8.59
CA GLY A 381 -18.31 -7.40 -8.70
C GLY A 381 -19.15 -8.07 -7.62
N LYS A 382 -18.53 -8.74 -6.64
CA LYS A 382 -19.23 -9.40 -5.53
C LYS A 382 -19.13 -8.56 -4.27
N ALA A 383 -20.27 -8.30 -3.61
CA ALA A 383 -20.29 -7.64 -2.33
C ALA A 383 -19.53 -8.47 -1.29
N LEU A 384 -18.63 -7.85 -0.55
CA LEU A 384 -18.01 -8.45 0.62
C LEU A 384 -18.99 -8.34 1.80
N THR A 385 -19.30 -9.48 2.39
CA THR A 385 -20.13 -9.55 3.61
C THR A 385 -19.15 -9.59 4.79
N LEU A 386 -19.10 -8.54 5.56
CA LEU A 386 -18.17 -8.34 6.68
C LEU A 386 -18.93 -8.43 7.99
#